data_c2fcf2fa4874512bfba1b4521a660b0c
#
_entry.id   c2fcf2fa4874512bfba1b4521a660b0c
#
_cell.length_a   1.000
_cell.length_b   1.000
_cell.length_c   1.000
_cell.angle_alpha   90.00
_cell.angle_beta   90.00
_cell.angle_gamma   90.00
#
_symmetry.space_group_name_H-M   'P 1'
#
loop_
_entity.id
_entity.type
_entity.pdbx_description
1 polymer ?
#
loop_
_entity_poly.entity_id
_entity_poly.type
_entity_poly.pdbx_seq_one_letter_code
_entity_poly.pdbx_strand_id
1 'polypeptide(L)'
;MSSTISVVIADDHPTFRVGVRSLLQAEPDLPLIGEASNAVDAVDRTLTLKPDILLLDLKMPQQAGLKISPRAGLDVLRGLNVGTIKTKTILFAAELEIDEIVEALQLGARGVLLKDAATQLLVNCIATVIAGGCWVAKQSVPSRDEYLERQIEVLDKRKFDLTSRELEIVSAVVRHGMTNKEIARHFKIAEDTVKHHLNNIYNKLGVSTRAELSLFAINRKVPLKDLF
;
A
#
# COMPACT_ATOMS: atom_id res chain seq x y z
N MET A 1 6.82 19.04 11.99
CA MET A 1 6.43 18.10 13.05
C MET A 1 6.19 16.77 12.37
N SER A 2 7.01 15.75 12.62
CA SER A 2 6.72 14.39 12.12
C SER A 2 5.41 13.94 12.74
N SER A 3 4.45 13.51 11.94
CA SER A 3 3.21 12.94 12.47
C SER A 3 3.50 11.55 13.00
N THR A 4 3.21 11.30 14.26
CA THR A 4 3.32 9.99 14.88
C THR A 4 2.40 9.00 14.17
N ILE A 5 2.92 7.81 13.81
CA ILE A 5 2.21 6.75 13.08
C ILE A 5 1.93 5.61 14.07
N SER A 6 0.70 5.46 14.47
CA SER A 6 0.29 4.44 15.43
C SER A 6 0.22 3.05 14.79
N VAL A 7 0.75 2.04 15.49
CA VAL A 7 0.88 0.67 14.99
C VAL A 7 0.17 -0.31 15.91
N VAL A 8 -0.59 -1.25 15.36
CA VAL A 8 -1.09 -2.46 16.01
C VAL A 8 -0.48 -3.68 15.35
N ILE A 9 -0.08 -4.68 16.14
CA ILE A 9 0.39 -5.98 15.63
C ILE A 9 -0.57 -7.10 16.02
N ALA A 10 -0.88 -7.95 15.06
CA ALA A 10 -1.66 -9.18 15.24
C ALA A 10 -0.87 -10.38 14.72
N ASP A 11 -0.40 -11.22 15.62
CA ASP A 11 0.41 -12.41 15.34
C ASP A 11 0.30 -13.37 16.55
N ASP A 12 0.19 -14.65 16.31
CA ASP A 12 0.08 -15.64 17.38
C ASP A 12 1.44 -16.06 17.99
N HIS A 13 2.57 -15.70 17.33
CA HIS A 13 3.92 -16.00 17.80
C HIS A 13 4.45 -14.93 18.76
N PRO A 14 4.55 -15.19 20.07
CA PRO A 14 4.99 -14.19 21.03
C PRO A 14 6.40 -13.64 20.74
N THR A 15 7.32 -14.53 20.30
CA THR A 15 8.70 -14.14 19.97
C THR A 15 8.76 -13.12 18.83
N PHE A 16 7.93 -13.31 17.79
CA PHE A 16 7.85 -12.38 16.68
C PHE A 16 7.32 -11.02 17.13
N ARG A 17 6.24 -11.00 17.94
CA ARG A 17 5.72 -9.73 18.50
C ARG A 17 6.75 -9.01 19.35
N VAL A 18 7.52 -9.71 20.18
CA VAL A 18 8.63 -9.11 20.96
C VAL A 18 9.69 -8.50 20.03
N GLY A 19 10.07 -9.20 18.96
CA GLY A 19 11.02 -8.70 17.97
C GLY A 19 10.52 -7.42 17.30
N VAL A 20 9.29 -7.41 16.82
CA VAL A 20 8.68 -6.22 16.19
C VAL A 20 8.55 -5.07 17.20
N ARG A 21 8.15 -5.35 18.43
CA ARG A 21 8.10 -4.33 19.49
C ARG A 21 9.47 -3.68 19.71
N SER A 22 10.52 -4.49 19.79
CA SER A 22 11.89 -3.97 19.97
C SER A 22 12.36 -3.11 18.80
N LEU A 23 11.98 -3.48 17.56
CA LEU A 23 12.26 -2.67 16.38
C LEU A 23 11.54 -1.32 16.42
N LEU A 24 10.24 -1.34 16.74
CA LEU A 24 9.43 -0.11 16.77
C LEU A 24 9.82 0.80 17.96
N GLN A 25 10.33 0.26 19.07
CA GLN A 25 10.84 1.06 20.19
C GLN A 25 12.06 1.92 19.80
N ALA A 26 12.83 1.52 18.79
CA ALA A 26 13.93 2.31 18.26
C ALA A 26 13.47 3.49 17.40
N GLU A 27 12.18 3.52 17.01
CA GLU A 27 11.57 4.51 16.13
C GLU A 27 10.53 5.34 16.90
N PRO A 28 10.90 6.52 17.44
CA PRO A 28 9.98 7.32 18.30
C PRO A 28 8.67 7.72 17.62
N ASP A 29 8.68 7.82 16.28
CA ASP A 29 7.51 8.19 15.48
C ASP A 29 6.57 7.00 15.17
N LEU A 30 6.91 5.77 15.64
CA LEU A 30 6.16 4.53 15.36
C LEU A 30 5.70 3.81 16.64
N PRO A 31 4.87 4.42 17.51
CA PRO A 31 4.42 3.77 18.73
C PRO A 31 3.55 2.53 18.46
N LEU A 32 3.90 1.42 19.10
CA LEU A 32 3.06 0.23 19.15
C LEU A 32 1.96 0.45 20.21
N ILE A 33 0.71 0.63 19.77
CA ILE A 33 -0.44 0.97 20.63
C ILE A 33 -1.31 -0.22 20.99
N GLY A 34 -1.08 -1.39 20.38
CA GLY A 34 -1.85 -2.59 20.70
C GLY A 34 -1.29 -3.86 20.07
N GLU A 35 -1.62 -4.99 20.69
CA GLU A 35 -1.23 -6.32 20.24
C GLU A 35 -2.43 -7.26 20.27
N ALA A 36 -2.52 -8.17 19.31
CA ALA A 36 -3.48 -9.25 19.25
C ALA A 36 -2.76 -10.58 18.97
N SER A 37 -3.35 -11.71 19.37
CA SER A 37 -2.81 -13.05 19.15
C SER A 37 -3.77 -13.95 18.36
N ASN A 38 -4.88 -13.42 17.88
CA ASN A 38 -5.88 -14.11 17.07
C ASN A 38 -6.67 -13.13 16.21
N ALA A 39 -7.45 -13.64 15.26
CA ALA A 39 -8.18 -12.84 14.28
C ALA A 39 -9.27 -11.96 14.91
N VAL A 40 -10.02 -12.48 15.86
CA VAL A 40 -11.10 -11.73 16.53
C VAL A 40 -10.54 -10.53 17.27
N ASP A 41 -9.48 -10.73 18.08
CA ASP A 41 -8.82 -9.65 18.80
C ASP A 41 -8.17 -8.64 17.84
N ALA A 42 -7.64 -9.11 16.69
CA ALA A 42 -7.08 -8.22 15.67
C ALA A 42 -8.12 -7.26 15.12
N VAL A 43 -9.32 -7.74 14.80
CA VAL A 43 -10.45 -6.92 14.34
C VAL A 43 -10.86 -5.95 15.44
N ASP A 44 -11.12 -6.43 16.66
CA ASP A 44 -11.57 -5.62 17.77
C ASP A 44 -10.59 -4.48 18.09
N ARG A 45 -9.30 -4.80 18.22
CA ARG A 45 -8.27 -3.79 18.47
C ARG A 45 -8.13 -2.77 17.34
N THR A 46 -8.24 -3.21 16.10
CA THR A 46 -8.18 -2.30 14.96
C THR A 46 -9.35 -1.33 14.95
N LEU A 47 -10.57 -1.81 15.23
CA LEU A 47 -11.77 -0.98 15.27
C LEU A 47 -11.76 -0.02 16.46
N THR A 48 -11.26 -0.47 17.62
CA THR A 48 -11.23 0.32 18.86
C THR A 48 -10.12 1.35 18.86
N LEU A 49 -8.90 0.94 18.52
CA LEU A 49 -7.70 1.79 18.59
C LEU A 49 -7.50 2.64 17.34
N LYS A 50 -8.08 2.24 16.20
CA LYS A 50 -7.99 2.92 14.90
C LYS A 50 -6.55 3.29 14.52
N PRO A 51 -5.62 2.31 14.52
CA PRO A 51 -4.23 2.57 14.22
C PRO A 51 -4.06 3.06 12.78
N ASP A 52 -2.94 3.75 12.50
CA ASP A 52 -2.57 4.09 11.14
C ASP A 52 -2.12 2.84 10.37
N ILE A 53 -1.42 1.93 11.06
CA ILE A 53 -0.91 0.67 10.51
C ILE A 53 -1.39 -0.53 11.36
N LEU A 54 -1.92 -1.53 10.67
CA LEU A 54 -2.11 -2.89 11.20
C LEU A 54 -1.05 -3.81 10.60
N LEU A 55 -0.19 -4.37 11.44
CA LEU A 55 0.73 -5.47 11.11
C LEU A 55 -0.01 -6.78 11.37
N LEU A 56 -0.26 -7.57 10.35
CA LEU A 56 -1.21 -8.69 10.40
C LEU A 56 -0.56 -9.98 9.91
N ASP A 57 -0.52 -11.00 10.78
CA ASP A 57 -0.11 -12.33 10.36
C ASP A 57 -1.18 -13.00 9.49
N LEU A 58 -0.75 -13.71 8.45
CA LEU A 58 -1.62 -14.52 7.60
C LEU A 58 -2.21 -15.71 8.36
N LYS A 59 -1.38 -16.38 9.15
CA LYS A 59 -1.69 -17.67 9.80
C LYS A 59 -1.73 -17.51 11.31
N MET A 60 -2.93 -17.46 11.89
CA MET A 60 -3.14 -17.36 13.32
C MET A 60 -4.47 -18.03 13.72
N PRO A 61 -4.74 -18.31 15.01
CA PRO A 61 -6.05 -18.77 15.44
C PRO A 61 -7.14 -17.76 15.10
N GLN A 62 -8.34 -18.24 14.75
CA GLN A 62 -9.51 -17.37 14.61
C GLN A 62 -9.88 -16.74 15.96
N GLN A 63 -9.76 -17.52 17.05
CA GLN A 63 -10.06 -17.11 18.41
C GLN A 63 -9.09 -17.77 19.38
N ALA A 64 -8.88 -17.17 20.55
CA ALA A 64 -7.99 -17.72 21.57
C ALA A 64 -8.38 -19.17 21.91
N GLY A 65 -7.38 -20.05 21.94
CA GLY A 65 -7.55 -21.49 22.25
C GLY A 65 -8.01 -22.36 21.08
N LEU A 66 -8.28 -21.80 19.89
CA LEU A 66 -8.56 -22.55 18.68
C LEU A 66 -7.28 -22.92 17.92
N LYS A 67 -7.40 -23.87 16.99
CA LYS A 67 -6.31 -24.21 16.07
C LYS A 67 -6.01 -23.03 15.14
N ILE A 68 -4.75 -22.99 14.67
CA ILE A 68 -4.30 -22.02 13.66
C ILE A 68 -5.11 -22.20 12.37
N SER A 69 -5.67 -21.11 11.88
CA SER A 69 -6.30 -21.03 10.57
C SER A 69 -5.28 -20.52 9.55
N PRO A 70 -5.08 -21.20 8.42
CA PRO A 70 -4.08 -20.80 7.42
C PRO A 70 -4.40 -19.48 6.73
N ARG A 71 -5.64 -19.00 6.85
CA ARG A 71 -6.15 -17.81 6.15
C ARG A 71 -6.78 -16.76 7.08
N ALA A 72 -6.52 -16.84 8.38
CA ALA A 72 -7.12 -15.94 9.37
C ALA A 72 -6.85 -14.46 9.05
N GLY A 73 -5.66 -14.12 8.58
CA GLY A 73 -5.32 -12.75 8.18
C GLY A 73 -6.17 -12.24 7.00
N LEU A 74 -6.47 -13.09 6.02
CA LEU A 74 -7.38 -12.72 4.93
C LEU A 74 -8.82 -12.51 5.42
N ASP A 75 -9.26 -13.30 6.39
CA ASP A 75 -10.59 -13.14 7.01
C ASP A 75 -10.68 -11.84 7.81
N VAL A 76 -9.60 -11.46 8.52
CA VAL A 76 -9.49 -10.13 9.17
C VAL A 76 -9.60 -9.02 8.14
N LEU A 77 -8.86 -9.10 7.02
CA LEU A 77 -8.95 -8.10 5.94
C LEU A 77 -10.36 -7.98 5.37
N ARG A 78 -11.06 -9.10 5.15
CA ARG A 78 -12.46 -9.09 4.70
C ARG A 78 -13.38 -8.42 5.73
N GLY A 79 -13.20 -8.73 7.01
CA GLY A 79 -13.97 -8.12 8.09
C GLY A 79 -13.74 -6.61 8.23
N LEU A 80 -12.51 -6.16 8.06
CA LEU A 80 -12.15 -4.75 8.14
C LEU A 80 -12.56 -3.93 6.90
N ASN A 81 -12.68 -4.57 5.73
CA ASN A 81 -13.04 -3.88 4.48
C ASN A 81 -14.53 -3.55 4.37
N VAL A 82 -15.37 -4.02 5.31
CA VAL A 82 -16.82 -3.73 5.38
C VAL A 82 -17.10 -2.30 5.89
N GLY A 83 -16.08 -1.58 6.36
CA GLY A 83 -16.19 -0.21 6.87
C GLY A 83 -15.16 0.75 6.27
N THR A 84 -15.42 2.04 6.36
CA THR A 84 -14.51 3.13 5.95
C THR A 84 -13.33 3.28 6.92
N ILE A 85 -12.54 2.22 7.11
CA ILE A 85 -11.39 2.24 8.02
C ILE A 85 -10.21 2.86 7.30
N LYS A 86 -9.58 3.88 7.91
CA LYS A 86 -8.37 4.53 7.37
C LYS A 86 -7.08 3.73 7.61
N THR A 87 -7.15 2.71 8.49
CA THR A 87 -6.03 1.83 8.83
C THR A 87 -5.49 1.13 7.59
N LYS A 88 -4.20 1.21 7.38
CA LYS A 88 -3.50 0.51 6.28
C LYS A 88 -2.90 -0.79 6.82
N THR A 89 -3.13 -1.89 6.11
CA THR A 89 -2.66 -3.20 6.56
C THR A 89 -1.41 -3.62 5.82
N ILE A 90 -0.43 -4.12 6.58
CA ILE A 90 0.77 -4.83 6.11
C ILE A 90 0.64 -6.28 6.57
N LEU A 91 0.59 -7.20 5.60
CA LEU A 91 0.49 -8.63 5.86
C LEU A 91 1.88 -9.23 6.11
N PHE A 92 2.00 -10.04 7.15
CA PHE A 92 3.17 -10.86 7.42
C PHE A 92 2.88 -12.35 7.21
N ALA A 93 3.89 -13.10 6.78
CA ALA A 93 3.85 -14.55 6.83
C ALA A 93 5.26 -15.15 6.85
N ALA A 94 5.40 -16.38 7.33
CA ALA A 94 6.65 -17.14 7.22
C ALA A 94 6.89 -17.56 5.76
N GLU A 95 5.82 -17.92 5.06
CA GLU A 95 5.79 -18.32 3.64
C GLU A 95 4.52 -17.74 3.02
N LEU A 96 4.58 -17.39 1.74
CA LEU A 96 3.47 -16.83 0.97
C LEU A 96 3.40 -17.44 -0.41
N GLU A 97 2.21 -17.86 -0.78
CA GLU A 97 1.86 -18.21 -2.15
C GLU A 97 1.44 -16.97 -2.93
N ILE A 98 1.65 -16.99 -4.26
CA ILE A 98 1.31 -15.85 -5.13
C ILE A 98 -0.18 -15.50 -5.02
N ASP A 99 -1.05 -16.51 -4.98
CA ASP A 99 -2.50 -16.31 -4.87
C ASP A 99 -2.89 -15.66 -3.54
N GLU A 100 -2.18 -15.95 -2.44
CA GLU A 100 -2.39 -15.31 -1.14
C GLU A 100 -1.98 -13.84 -1.16
N ILE A 101 -0.86 -13.52 -1.83
CA ILE A 101 -0.40 -12.15 -2.02
C ILE A 101 -1.43 -11.34 -2.83
N VAL A 102 -1.87 -11.89 -3.96
CA VAL A 102 -2.86 -11.25 -4.84
C VAL A 102 -4.17 -11.02 -4.10
N GLU A 103 -4.67 -12.01 -3.39
CA GLU A 103 -5.91 -11.91 -2.63
C GLU A 103 -5.80 -10.87 -1.50
N ALA A 104 -4.69 -10.86 -0.75
CA ALA A 104 -4.44 -9.85 0.29
C ALA A 104 -4.49 -8.43 -0.27
N LEU A 105 -3.83 -8.20 -1.42
CA LEU A 105 -3.82 -6.90 -2.09
C LEU A 105 -5.22 -6.50 -2.59
N GLN A 106 -6.00 -7.44 -3.13
CA GLN A 106 -7.38 -7.22 -3.56
C GLN A 106 -8.30 -6.87 -2.37
N LEU A 107 -8.06 -7.50 -1.22
CA LEU A 107 -8.76 -7.21 0.04
C LEU A 107 -8.32 -5.90 0.72
N GLY A 108 -7.34 -5.20 0.15
CA GLY A 108 -6.94 -3.88 0.60
C GLY A 108 -5.64 -3.82 1.42
N ALA A 109 -4.90 -4.92 1.55
CA ALA A 109 -3.55 -4.85 2.09
C ALA A 109 -2.68 -3.92 1.23
N ARG A 110 -1.78 -3.17 1.87
CA ARG A 110 -0.87 -2.22 1.22
C ARG A 110 0.59 -2.62 1.35
N GLY A 111 0.87 -3.58 2.22
CA GLY A 111 2.20 -4.17 2.36
C GLY A 111 2.11 -5.68 2.48
N VAL A 112 3.11 -6.37 1.96
CA VAL A 112 3.31 -7.80 2.14
C VAL A 112 4.78 -8.05 2.39
N LEU A 113 5.10 -8.68 3.54
CA LEU A 113 6.46 -8.98 3.99
C LEU A 113 6.58 -10.42 4.49
N LEU A 114 7.72 -11.06 4.21
CA LEU A 114 8.09 -12.28 4.93
C LEU A 114 8.59 -11.94 6.35
N LYS A 115 8.29 -12.80 7.32
CA LYS A 115 8.69 -12.60 8.73
C LYS A 115 10.21 -12.55 8.93
N ASP A 116 10.97 -13.28 8.14
CA ASP A 116 12.44 -13.29 8.16
C ASP A 116 13.06 -11.97 7.64
N ALA A 117 12.38 -11.31 6.70
CA ALA A 117 12.80 -10.02 6.16
C ALA A 117 12.30 -8.82 6.98
N ALA A 118 11.40 -9.03 7.94
CA ALA A 118 10.75 -7.96 8.69
C ALA A 118 11.74 -7.08 9.45
N THR A 119 12.76 -7.65 10.07
CA THR A 119 13.78 -6.92 10.84
C THR A 119 14.51 -5.85 10.03
N GLN A 120 14.69 -6.06 8.73
CA GLN A 120 15.42 -5.14 7.86
C GLN A 120 14.52 -4.20 7.07
N LEU A 121 13.29 -4.63 6.77
CA LEU A 121 12.43 -3.98 5.80
C LEU A 121 11.18 -3.31 6.39
N LEU A 122 10.82 -3.62 7.65
CA LEU A 122 9.56 -3.18 8.26
C LEU A 122 9.39 -1.66 8.25
N VAL A 123 10.39 -0.91 8.71
CA VAL A 123 10.31 0.56 8.79
C VAL A 123 10.14 1.17 7.40
N ASN A 124 10.89 0.68 6.41
CA ASN A 124 10.78 1.13 5.02
C ASN A 124 9.41 0.78 4.41
N CYS A 125 8.89 -0.40 4.73
CA CYS A 125 7.56 -0.82 4.31
C CYS A 125 6.49 0.10 4.91
N ILE A 126 6.53 0.37 6.22
CA ILE A 126 5.62 1.31 6.90
C ILE A 126 5.68 2.69 6.24
N ALA A 127 6.88 3.24 6.03
CA ALA A 127 7.06 4.55 5.39
C ALA A 127 6.43 4.60 3.99
N THR A 128 6.66 3.55 3.18
CA THR A 128 6.07 3.45 1.84
C THR A 128 4.55 3.37 1.88
N VAL A 129 4.01 2.53 2.77
CA VAL A 129 2.57 2.32 2.93
C VAL A 129 1.90 3.60 3.46
N ILE A 130 2.49 4.30 4.42
CA ILE A 130 1.96 5.58 4.94
C ILE A 130 1.99 6.67 3.87
N ALA A 131 3.03 6.70 3.04
CA ALA A 131 3.07 7.60 1.88
C ALA A 131 2.03 7.23 0.80
N GLY A 132 1.23 6.15 1.01
CA GLY A 132 0.17 5.65 0.12
C GLY A 132 0.67 4.69 -0.96
N GLY A 133 1.94 4.23 -0.93
CA GLY A 133 2.45 3.20 -1.83
C GLY A 133 1.96 1.80 -1.48
N CYS A 134 2.28 0.87 -2.37
CA CYS A 134 2.17 -0.55 -2.11
C CYS A 134 3.59 -1.13 -1.98
N TRP A 135 3.78 -2.04 -1.01
CA TRP A 135 5.05 -2.71 -0.78
C TRP A 135 4.87 -4.23 -0.87
N VAL A 136 5.53 -4.84 -1.84
CA VAL A 136 5.67 -6.31 -1.89
C VAL A 136 7.15 -6.61 -1.96
N ALA A 137 7.67 -7.34 -0.96
CA ALA A 137 9.09 -7.69 -0.93
C ALA A 137 9.41 -8.63 -2.11
N LYS A 138 10.41 -8.26 -2.93
CA LYS A 138 10.82 -9.05 -4.11
C LYS A 138 11.22 -10.49 -3.75
N GLN A 139 11.70 -10.71 -2.53
CA GLN A 139 12.06 -12.02 -2.00
C GLN A 139 10.84 -12.91 -1.70
N SER A 140 9.64 -12.31 -1.59
CA SER A 140 8.38 -13.02 -1.35
C SER A 140 7.77 -13.60 -2.63
N VAL A 141 8.37 -13.32 -3.79
CA VAL A 141 7.86 -13.76 -5.10
C VAL A 141 8.85 -14.75 -5.71
N PRO A 142 8.52 -16.04 -5.82
CA PRO A 142 9.43 -17.09 -6.31
C PRO A 142 9.89 -16.93 -7.77
N SER A 143 9.20 -16.12 -8.56
CA SER A 143 9.55 -15.78 -9.94
C SER A 143 8.86 -14.46 -10.32
N ARG A 144 9.40 -13.82 -11.37
CA ARG A 144 8.82 -12.60 -11.97
C ARG A 144 7.44 -12.93 -12.53
N ASP A 145 6.40 -12.79 -11.69
CA ASP A 145 5.03 -13.07 -12.10
C ASP A 145 4.41 -11.78 -12.64
N GLU A 146 4.22 -11.73 -13.97
CA GLU A 146 3.57 -10.60 -14.65
C GLU A 146 2.18 -10.28 -14.08
N TYR A 147 1.47 -11.28 -13.55
CA TYR A 147 0.16 -11.08 -12.96
C TYR A 147 0.25 -10.29 -11.66
N LEU A 148 1.21 -10.64 -10.78
CA LEU A 148 1.46 -9.91 -9.53
C LEU A 148 1.96 -8.49 -9.81
N GLU A 149 2.89 -8.31 -10.75
CA GLU A 149 3.36 -6.98 -11.17
C GLU A 149 2.17 -6.11 -11.65
N ARG A 150 1.25 -6.68 -12.42
CA ARG A 150 0.01 -5.99 -12.85
C ARG A 150 -0.90 -5.61 -11.68
N GLN A 151 -1.07 -6.49 -10.68
CA GLN A 151 -1.90 -6.19 -9.50
C GLN A 151 -1.28 -5.05 -8.67
N ILE A 152 0.03 -5.08 -8.43
CA ILE A 152 0.76 -4.00 -7.74
C ILE A 152 0.62 -2.69 -8.52
N GLU A 153 0.77 -2.71 -9.84
CA GLU A 153 0.62 -1.54 -10.71
C GLU A 153 -0.80 -0.94 -10.63
N VAL A 154 -1.83 -1.78 -10.59
CA VAL A 154 -3.23 -1.33 -10.43
C VAL A 154 -3.45 -0.66 -9.08
N LEU A 155 -2.85 -1.19 -8.01
CA LEU A 155 -2.96 -0.60 -6.67
C LEU A 155 -2.20 0.72 -6.55
N ASP A 156 -1.02 0.83 -7.17
CA ASP A 156 -0.27 2.08 -7.23
C ASP A 156 -1.00 3.15 -8.05
N LYS A 157 -1.74 2.75 -9.10
CA LYS A 157 -2.62 3.68 -9.85
C LYS A 157 -3.74 4.24 -8.98
N ARG A 158 -4.34 3.43 -8.10
CA ARG A 158 -5.39 3.87 -7.15
C ARG A 158 -4.86 4.85 -6.09
N LYS A 159 -3.57 4.81 -5.79
CA LYS A 159 -2.91 5.69 -4.82
C LYS A 159 -3.14 7.17 -5.09
N PHE A 160 -3.14 7.56 -6.35
CA PHE A 160 -3.25 8.95 -6.77
C PHE A 160 -4.65 9.32 -7.26
N ASP A 161 -5.61 8.38 -7.19
CA ASP A 161 -6.98 8.52 -7.73
C ASP A 161 -7.00 8.97 -9.20
N LEU A 162 -5.93 8.64 -9.95
CA LEU A 162 -5.80 8.98 -11.36
C LEU A 162 -6.36 7.85 -12.22
N THR A 163 -7.20 8.20 -13.18
CA THR A 163 -7.65 7.28 -14.23
C THR A 163 -6.49 6.86 -15.13
N SER A 164 -6.64 5.75 -15.86
CA SER A 164 -5.63 5.31 -16.84
C SER A 164 -5.29 6.40 -17.85
N ARG A 165 -6.28 7.20 -18.27
CA ARG A 165 -6.08 8.31 -19.19
C ARG A 165 -5.30 9.46 -18.57
N GLU A 166 -5.57 9.78 -17.32
CA GLU A 166 -4.83 10.80 -16.58
C GLU A 166 -3.38 10.40 -16.36
N LEU A 167 -3.09 9.12 -16.07
CA LEU A 167 -1.72 8.60 -15.97
C LEU A 167 -0.96 8.68 -17.29
N GLU A 168 -1.60 8.41 -18.42
CA GLU A 168 -1.01 8.59 -19.75
C GLU A 168 -0.64 10.05 -20.01
N ILE A 169 -1.51 10.98 -19.62
CA ILE A 169 -1.25 12.42 -19.76
C ILE A 169 -0.12 12.87 -18.83
N VAL A 170 -0.09 12.38 -17.58
CA VAL A 170 1.03 12.63 -16.66
C VAL A 170 2.34 12.13 -17.26
N SER A 171 2.34 10.92 -17.84
CA SER A 171 3.54 10.35 -18.50
C SER A 171 4.00 11.20 -19.69
N ALA A 172 3.08 11.67 -20.52
CA ALA A 172 3.36 12.57 -21.63
C ALA A 172 4.02 13.88 -21.16
N VAL A 173 3.52 14.42 -20.03
CA VAL A 173 4.09 15.64 -19.43
C VAL A 173 5.48 15.40 -18.85
N VAL A 174 5.63 14.34 -18.03
CA VAL A 174 6.80 14.16 -17.15
C VAL A 174 7.97 13.48 -17.89
N ARG A 175 7.69 12.40 -18.63
CA ARG A 175 8.75 11.65 -19.35
C ARG A 175 9.11 12.29 -20.69
N HIS A 176 8.12 12.81 -21.40
CA HIS A 176 8.31 13.27 -22.78
C HIS A 176 8.27 14.78 -22.94
N GLY A 177 7.97 15.55 -21.89
CA GLY A 177 7.95 17.02 -21.93
C GLY A 177 6.92 17.61 -22.90
N MET A 178 5.92 16.81 -23.34
CA MET A 178 4.98 17.19 -24.39
C MET A 178 4.13 18.41 -24.00
N THR A 179 3.97 19.36 -24.89
CA THR A 179 3.01 20.46 -24.77
C THR A 179 1.56 19.96 -24.90
N ASN A 180 0.57 20.75 -24.50
CA ASN A 180 -0.84 20.38 -24.63
C ASN A 180 -1.22 20.05 -26.09
N LYS A 181 -0.67 20.78 -27.05
CA LYS A 181 -0.87 20.56 -28.48
C LYS A 181 -0.30 19.23 -28.96
N GLU A 182 0.87 18.83 -28.44
CA GLU A 182 1.51 17.53 -28.76
C GLU A 182 0.74 16.39 -28.13
N ILE A 183 0.31 16.54 -26.86
CA ILE A 183 -0.55 15.58 -26.17
C ILE A 183 -1.88 15.40 -26.93
N ALA A 184 -2.51 16.49 -27.32
CA ALA A 184 -3.76 16.48 -28.10
C ALA A 184 -3.60 15.69 -29.40
N ARG A 185 -2.49 15.94 -30.14
CA ARG A 185 -2.18 15.24 -31.38
C ARG A 185 -1.88 13.76 -31.13
N HIS A 186 -1.05 13.44 -30.13
CA HIS A 186 -0.67 12.07 -29.79
C HIS A 186 -1.89 11.19 -29.43
N PHE A 187 -2.77 11.73 -28.62
CA PHE A 187 -3.95 11.02 -28.16
C PHE A 187 -5.20 11.23 -29.03
N LYS A 188 -5.10 11.97 -30.13
CA LYS A 188 -6.20 12.29 -31.06
C LYS A 188 -7.44 12.89 -30.35
N ILE A 189 -7.22 13.85 -29.46
CA ILE A 189 -8.25 14.60 -28.72
C ILE A 189 -8.05 16.10 -28.91
N ALA A 190 -9.07 16.91 -28.54
CA ALA A 190 -8.96 18.37 -28.59
C ALA A 190 -8.00 18.88 -27.50
N GLU A 191 -7.31 20.01 -27.77
CA GLU A 191 -6.40 20.64 -26.80
C GLU A 191 -7.14 21.07 -25.52
N ASP A 192 -8.39 21.51 -25.64
CA ASP A 192 -9.20 21.85 -24.47
C ASP A 192 -9.56 20.63 -23.62
N THR A 193 -9.68 19.44 -24.22
CA THR A 193 -9.84 18.17 -23.49
C THR A 193 -8.57 17.85 -22.69
N VAL A 194 -7.39 18.12 -23.24
CA VAL A 194 -6.12 17.97 -22.50
C VAL A 194 -6.05 18.93 -21.31
N LYS A 195 -6.44 20.20 -21.50
CA LYS A 195 -6.52 21.18 -20.39
C LYS A 195 -7.47 20.72 -19.29
N HIS A 196 -8.62 20.16 -19.67
CA HIS A 196 -9.58 19.62 -18.70
C HIS A 196 -8.99 18.45 -17.91
N HIS A 197 -8.33 17.49 -18.57
CA HIS A 197 -7.65 16.41 -17.88
C HIS A 197 -6.54 16.90 -16.94
N LEU A 198 -5.73 17.87 -17.38
CA LEU A 198 -4.67 18.44 -16.54
C LEU A 198 -5.24 19.14 -15.30
N ASN A 199 -6.34 19.88 -15.42
CA ASN A 199 -7.00 20.49 -14.26
C ASN A 199 -7.50 19.43 -13.27
N ASN A 200 -8.09 18.34 -13.76
CA ASN A 200 -8.52 17.24 -12.92
C ASN A 200 -7.32 16.57 -12.22
N ILE A 201 -6.22 16.33 -12.94
CA ILE A 201 -4.97 15.81 -12.39
C ILE A 201 -4.42 16.74 -11.31
N TYR A 202 -4.37 18.04 -11.56
CA TYR A 202 -3.88 19.03 -10.59
C TYR A 202 -4.71 19.01 -9.30
N ASN A 203 -6.04 18.99 -9.42
CA ASN A 203 -6.93 18.90 -8.27
C ASN A 203 -6.74 17.58 -7.47
N LYS A 204 -6.60 16.44 -8.17
CA LYS A 204 -6.42 15.13 -7.52
C LYS A 204 -5.07 15.00 -6.81
N LEU A 205 -4.01 15.60 -7.35
CA LEU A 205 -2.67 15.54 -6.81
C LEU A 205 -2.33 16.68 -5.85
N GLY A 206 -3.19 17.70 -5.75
CA GLY A 206 -2.96 18.89 -4.91
C GLY A 206 -1.80 19.75 -5.43
N VAL A 207 -1.62 19.84 -6.75
CA VAL A 207 -0.61 20.67 -7.41
C VAL A 207 -1.29 21.73 -8.27
N SER A 208 -0.60 22.84 -8.56
CA SER A 208 -1.19 23.98 -9.26
C SER A 208 -0.55 24.28 -10.61
N THR A 209 0.64 23.75 -10.83
CA THR A 209 1.42 24.03 -12.04
C THR A 209 1.99 22.76 -12.66
N ARG A 210 2.34 22.86 -13.96
CA ARG A 210 2.99 21.80 -14.70
C ARG A 210 4.36 21.42 -14.11
N ALA A 211 5.11 22.40 -13.59
CA ALA A 211 6.38 22.18 -12.95
C ALA A 211 6.19 21.40 -11.62
N GLU A 212 5.20 21.79 -10.82
CA GLU A 212 4.82 21.08 -9.61
C GLU A 212 4.37 19.65 -9.90
N LEU A 213 3.59 19.42 -10.97
CA LEU A 213 3.20 18.09 -11.41
C LEU A 213 4.43 17.22 -11.71
N SER A 214 5.42 17.77 -12.41
CA SER A 214 6.64 17.05 -12.75
C SER A 214 7.46 16.69 -11.52
N LEU A 215 7.64 17.64 -10.61
CA LEU A 215 8.34 17.41 -9.33
C LEU A 215 7.58 16.40 -8.45
N PHE A 216 6.26 16.54 -8.37
CA PHE A 216 5.40 15.61 -7.62
C PHE A 216 5.54 14.18 -8.15
N ALA A 217 5.43 14.01 -9.46
CA ALA A 217 5.48 12.69 -10.10
C ALA A 217 6.84 12.01 -9.90
N ILE A 218 7.95 12.76 -9.97
CA ILE A 218 9.30 12.24 -9.73
C ILE A 218 9.49 11.88 -8.26
N ASN A 219 9.17 12.80 -7.34
CA ASN A 219 9.40 12.62 -5.90
C ASN A 219 8.50 11.54 -5.28
N ARG A 220 7.26 11.40 -5.77
CA ARG A 220 6.27 10.45 -5.28
C ARG A 220 6.25 9.14 -6.08
N LYS A 221 7.13 8.98 -7.07
CA LYS A 221 7.23 7.79 -7.94
C LYS A 221 5.85 7.42 -8.53
N VAL A 222 5.19 8.39 -9.15
CA VAL A 222 3.94 8.12 -9.88
C VAL A 222 4.23 7.07 -10.95
N PRO A 223 3.41 6.00 -11.09
CA PRO A 223 3.63 4.95 -12.08
C PRO A 223 3.42 5.49 -13.50
N LEU A 224 4.51 5.95 -14.11
CA LEU A 224 4.49 6.53 -15.45
C LEU A 224 4.54 5.42 -16.49
N LYS A 225 3.61 5.43 -17.43
CA LYS A 225 3.55 4.49 -18.55
C LYS A 225 4.55 4.86 -19.64
N ASP A 226 5.10 3.85 -20.32
CA ASP A 226 5.77 4.06 -21.60
C ASP A 226 4.71 4.30 -22.68
N LEU A 227 4.87 5.37 -23.46
CA LEU A 227 3.91 5.79 -24.49
C LEU A 227 4.33 5.36 -25.90
N PHE A 228 5.54 4.74 -26.01
CA PHE A 228 6.15 4.30 -27.27
C PHE A 228 6.77 2.92 -27.09
#